data_5ccbdd37da3bf013b77e841f845c2d6d
#
_entry.id   5ccbdd37da3bf013b77e841f845c2d6d
#
_cell.length_a   1.000
_cell.length_b   1.000
_cell.length_c   1.000
_cell.angle_alpha   90.00
_cell.angle_beta   90.00
_cell.angle_gamma   90.00
#
_symmetry.space_group_name_H-M   'P 1'
#
loop_
_entity.id
_entity.type
_entity.pdbx_description
1 polymer ?
#
loop_
_entity_poly.entity_id
_entity_poly.type
_entity_poly.pdbx_seq_one_letter_code
_entity_poly.pdbx_strand_id
1 'polypeptide(L)'
;MLYTDGLVASRDLDIDDGITRLCRALDPAVSLDAACDAVLAPMLPGRPADDVALLMARTRALDASQVATWDVEPDPAAVAEARKEAVRQMEAWGLTDAVFVTELVVSELVTNAIRYGEPPIQLRLINDSSLICEVSDASNTAPHLRRARTYDEGGRGLLLVARLSERWGTRQTTRGKTIWAEQNLRSQPAPGATLALEFPA
;
A
#
# COMPACT_ATOMS: atom_id res chain seq x y z
N MET A 1 9.19 -14.06 5.79
CA MET A 1 9.06 -15.11 6.81
C MET A 1 9.01 -14.47 8.19
N LEU A 2 8.15 -14.96 9.07
CA LEU A 2 8.06 -14.59 10.49
C LEU A 2 8.17 -15.87 11.30
N TYR A 3 8.84 -15.82 12.44
CA TYR A 3 9.06 -16.98 13.31
C TYR A 3 9.25 -16.56 14.77
N THR A 4 9.01 -17.48 15.69
CA THR A 4 9.35 -17.32 17.10
C THR A 4 10.81 -17.74 17.37
N ASP A 5 11.39 -17.21 18.44
CA ASP A 5 12.78 -17.47 18.84
C ASP A 5 13.06 -18.96 19.08
N GLY A 6 12.08 -19.73 19.54
CA GLY A 6 12.19 -21.18 19.69
C GLY A 6 12.58 -21.94 18.42
N LEU A 7 12.46 -21.32 17.23
CA LEU A 7 12.93 -21.91 15.98
C LEU A 7 14.45 -21.78 15.81
N VAL A 8 15.07 -20.68 16.24
CA VAL A 8 16.48 -20.33 15.97
C VAL A 8 17.37 -20.40 17.22
N ALA A 9 16.77 -20.34 18.41
CA ALA A 9 17.49 -20.41 19.68
C ALA A 9 17.28 -21.76 20.35
N SER A 10 18.36 -22.36 20.85
CA SER A 10 18.31 -23.53 21.71
C SER A 10 19.40 -23.43 22.78
N ARG A 11 19.40 -24.35 23.77
CA ARG A 11 20.41 -24.34 24.84
C ARG A 11 21.83 -24.50 24.33
N ASP A 12 21.99 -25.11 23.16
CA ASP A 12 23.30 -25.50 22.58
C ASP A 12 23.61 -24.75 21.27
N LEU A 13 22.71 -23.83 20.83
CA LEU A 13 22.86 -23.10 19.56
C LEU A 13 22.71 -21.61 19.82
N ASP A 14 23.75 -20.85 19.44
CA ASP A 14 23.68 -19.40 19.42
C ASP A 14 22.64 -18.92 18.40
N ILE A 15 21.94 -17.82 18.71
CA ILE A 15 20.87 -17.28 17.88
C ILE A 15 21.37 -16.88 16.48
N ASP A 16 22.61 -16.36 16.38
CA ASP A 16 23.20 -15.94 15.10
C ASP A 16 23.51 -17.16 14.22
N ASP A 17 23.98 -18.25 14.82
CA ASP A 17 24.15 -19.53 14.14
C ASP A 17 22.81 -20.11 13.68
N GLY A 18 21.79 -20.02 14.54
CA GLY A 18 20.42 -20.41 14.21
C GLY A 18 19.86 -19.64 13.02
N ILE A 19 19.98 -18.33 12.99
CA ILE A 19 19.59 -17.48 11.87
C ILE A 19 20.37 -17.84 10.59
N THR A 20 21.66 -18.06 10.71
CA THR A 20 22.50 -18.46 9.57
C THR A 20 22.05 -19.78 8.97
N ARG A 21 21.73 -20.78 9.80
CA ARG A 21 21.20 -22.07 9.35
C ARG A 21 19.83 -21.92 8.69
N LEU A 22 18.97 -21.12 9.27
CA LEU A 22 17.65 -20.79 8.73
C LEU A 22 17.76 -20.17 7.33
N CYS A 23 18.62 -19.16 7.15
CA CYS A 23 18.86 -18.54 5.86
C CYS A 23 19.38 -19.51 4.79
N ARG A 24 20.22 -20.46 5.19
CA ARG A 24 20.74 -21.50 4.27
C ARG A 24 19.70 -22.54 3.86
N ALA A 25 18.70 -22.79 4.70
CA ALA A 25 17.62 -23.72 4.41
C ALA A 25 16.54 -23.16 3.48
N LEU A 26 16.51 -21.81 3.29
CA LEU A 26 15.55 -21.14 2.45
C LEU A 26 15.92 -21.26 0.96
N ASP A 27 15.07 -21.93 0.19
CA ASP A 27 15.13 -21.96 -1.27
C ASP A 27 13.87 -21.27 -1.84
N PRO A 28 14.01 -20.11 -2.53
CA PRO A 28 12.89 -19.42 -3.13
C PRO A 28 12.26 -20.16 -4.33
N ALA A 29 12.93 -21.17 -4.89
CA ALA A 29 12.48 -21.89 -6.06
C ALA A 29 11.46 -22.99 -5.76
N VAL A 30 11.41 -23.51 -4.53
CA VAL A 30 10.51 -24.62 -4.15
C VAL A 30 9.13 -24.12 -3.73
N SER A 31 8.13 -25.02 -3.62
CA SER A 31 6.81 -24.68 -3.07
C SER A 31 6.91 -24.21 -1.61
N LEU A 32 5.90 -23.48 -1.11
CA LEU A 32 5.90 -23.01 0.29
C LEU A 32 5.94 -24.18 1.27
N ASP A 33 5.20 -25.26 0.99
CA ASP A 33 5.20 -26.47 1.84
C ASP A 33 6.60 -27.10 1.88
N ALA A 34 7.23 -27.29 0.72
CA ALA A 34 8.60 -27.83 0.66
C ALA A 34 9.62 -26.89 1.34
N ALA A 35 9.43 -25.57 1.25
CA ALA A 35 10.27 -24.60 1.94
C ALA A 35 10.08 -24.68 3.48
N CYS A 36 8.84 -24.85 3.95
CA CYS A 36 8.57 -25.08 5.37
C CYS A 36 9.24 -26.36 5.87
N ASP A 37 9.10 -27.46 5.14
CA ASP A 37 9.71 -28.74 5.51
C ASP A 37 11.26 -28.65 5.51
N ALA A 38 11.84 -28.01 4.49
CA ALA A 38 13.28 -27.80 4.38
C ALA A 38 13.85 -26.94 5.52
N VAL A 39 13.06 -26.00 6.04
CA VAL A 39 13.43 -25.21 7.23
C VAL A 39 13.24 -26.00 8.51
N LEU A 40 12.09 -26.62 8.71
CA LEU A 40 11.76 -27.27 9.97
C LEU A 40 12.65 -28.49 10.23
N ALA A 41 12.96 -29.32 9.21
CA ALA A 41 13.73 -30.53 9.38
C ALA A 41 15.12 -30.31 9.99
N PRO A 42 15.97 -29.36 9.53
CA PRO A 42 17.27 -29.11 10.15
C PRO A 42 17.20 -28.28 11.43
N MET A 43 16.15 -27.45 11.62
CA MET A 43 16.03 -26.57 12.79
C MET A 43 15.44 -27.31 14.00
N LEU A 44 14.61 -28.34 13.77
CA LEU A 44 13.93 -29.11 14.81
C LEU A 44 14.28 -30.60 14.71
N PRO A 45 15.55 -30.99 14.96
CA PRO A 45 15.96 -32.40 14.91
C PRO A 45 15.37 -33.24 16.05
N GLY A 46 14.74 -32.60 17.02
CA GLY A 46 14.12 -33.23 18.18
C GLY A 46 12.98 -32.37 18.75
N ARG A 47 12.59 -32.64 20.00
CA ARG A 47 11.55 -31.86 20.67
C ARG A 47 12.11 -30.45 21.01
N PRO A 48 11.49 -29.36 20.52
CA PRO A 48 11.96 -28.02 20.82
C PRO A 48 11.85 -27.71 22.33
N ALA A 49 12.72 -26.85 22.82
CA ALA A 49 12.73 -26.42 24.21
C ALA A 49 11.65 -25.37 24.51
N ASP A 50 11.15 -24.69 23.49
CA ASP A 50 10.12 -23.65 23.56
C ASP A 50 9.15 -23.80 22.40
N ASP A 51 8.06 -23.03 22.44
CA ASP A 51 7.03 -23.03 21.41
C ASP A 51 7.58 -22.48 20.09
N VAL A 52 7.30 -23.20 19.00
CA VAL A 52 7.74 -22.82 17.66
C VAL A 52 6.54 -22.48 16.80
N ALA A 53 6.56 -21.26 16.26
CA ALA A 53 5.65 -20.85 15.20
C ALA A 53 6.46 -20.37 14.00
N LEU A 54 6.05 -20.75 12.80
CA LEU A 54 6.64 -20.35 11.53
C LEU A 54 5.53 -19.94 10.57
N LEU A 55 5.60 -18.71 10.06
CA LEU A 55 4.75 -18.22 8.97
C LEU A 55 5.63 -17.90 7.77
N MET A 56 5.39 -18.59 6.67
CA MET A 56 6.04 -18.32 5.39
C MET A 56 5.03 -17.74 4.40
N ALA A 57 5.44 -16.68 3.72
CA ALA A 57 4.66 -16.10 2.63
C ALA A 57 5.59 -15.81 1.46
N ARG A 58 5.15 -16.16 0.25
CA ARG A 58 5.83 -15.77 -0.99
C ARG A 58 5.16 -14.50 -1.49
N THR A 59 5.95 -13.44 -1.54
CA THR A 59 5.53 -12.18 -2.17
C THR A 59 6.24 -12.05 -3.51
N ARG A 60 5.54 -11.54 -4.50
CA ARG A 60 6.14 -11.14 -5.76
C ARG A 60 6.55 -9.67 -5.62
N ALA A 61 7.84 -9.39 -5.76
CA ALA A 61 8.30 -8.02 -5.85
C ALA A 61 7.73 -7.41 -7.15
N LEU A 62 7.20 -6.20 -7.04
CA LEU A 62 6.81 -5.42 -8.21
C LEU A 62 8.08 -5.00 -8.96
N ASP A 63 8.01 -4.98 -10.28
CA ASP A 63 9.05 -4.39 -11.09
C ASP A 63 9.14 -2.88 -10.79
N ALA A 64 10.35 -2.32 -10.82
CA ALA A 64 10.55 -0.89 -10.59
C ALA A 64 9.76 -0.03 -11.59
N SER A 65 9.53 -0.53 -12.80
CA SER A 65 8.71 0.13 -13.82
C SER A 65 7.21 0.18 -13.47
N GLN A 66 6.76 -0.64 -12.53
CA GLN A 66 5.37 -0.68 -12.06
C GLN A 66 5.10 0.28 -10.90
N VAL A 67 6.12 0.97 -10.40
CA VAL A 67 6.00 1.88 -9.25
C VAL A 67 6.60 3.23 -9.61
N ALA A 68 5.84 4.29 -9.38
CA ALA A 68 6.31 5.66 -9.52
C ALA A 68 6.07 6.41 -8.20
N THR A 69 7.05 7.20 -7.80
CA THR A 69 7.03 7.90 -6.49
C THR A 69 7.55 9.31 -6.65
N TRP A 70 6.86 10.28 -6.03
CA TRP A 70 7.23 11.70 -6.05
C TRP A 70 7.09 12.28 -4.65
N ASP A 71 8.08 13.08 -4.27
CA ASP A 71 7.96 13.92 -3.10
C ASP A 71 7.09 15.14 -3.44
N VAL A 72 6.23 15.53 -2.51
CA VAL A 72 5.26 16.60 -2.71
C VAL A 72 5.55 17.71 -1.71
N GLU A 73 5.76 18.92 -2.21
CA GLU A 73 5.92 20.08 -1.34
C GLU A 73 4.61 20.39 -0.58
N PRO A 74 4.69 20.84 0.67
CA PRO A 74 3.51 21.19 1.46
C PRO A 74 2.90 22.55 1.04
N ASP A 75 2.68 22.72 -0.26
CA ASP A 75 2.14 23.92 -0.88
C ASP A 75 0.91 23.53 -1.74
N PRO A 76 -0.22 24.25 -1.65
CA PRO A 76 -1.38 24.01 -2.50
C PRO A 76 -1.08 23.99 -4.00
N ALA A 77 -0.08 24.73 -4.47
CA ALA A 77 0.34 24.72 -5.88
C ALA A 77 0.91 23.35 -6.31
N ALA A 78 1.49 22.58 -5.39
CA ALA A 78 2.04 21.26 -5.66
C ALA A 78 0.97 20.24 -6.10
N VAL A 79 -0.32 20.45 -5.77
CA VAL A 79 -1.43 19.59 -6.22
C VAL A 79 -1.49 19.54 -7.75
N ALA A 80 -1.32 20.69 -8.42
CA ALA A 80 -1.36 20.73 -9.88
C ALA A 80 -0.18 19.99 -10.53
N GLU A 81 1.00 20.04 -9.91
CA GLU A 81 2.17 19.32 -10.39
C GLU A 81 2.02 17.82 -10.13
N ALA A 82 1.58 17.40 -8.93
CA ALA A 82 1.31 16.01 -8.62
C ALA A 82 0.33 15.37 -9.61
N ARG A 83 -0.72 16.10 -10.04
CA ARG A 83 -1.65 15.63 -11.08
C ARG A 83 -0.94 15.42 -12.41
N LYS A 84 -0.14 16.38 -12.87
CA LYS A 84 0.57 16.28 -14.14
C LYS A 84 1.55 15.11 -14.16
N GLU A 85 2.27 14.89 -13.06
CA GLU A 85 3.17 13.74 -12.93
C GLU A 85 2.39 12.41 -12.99
N ALA A 86 1.26 12.33 -12.26
CA ALA A 86 0.40 11.17 -12.30
C ALA A 86 -0.13 10.88 -13.71
N VAL A 87 -0.63 11.91 -14.43
CA VAL A 87 -1.13 11.76 -15.80
C VAL A 87 -0.01 11.27 -16.74
N ARG A 88 1.18 11.86 -16.70
CA ARG A 88 2.33 11.43 -17.50
C ARG A 88 2.69 9.97 -17.25
N GLN A 89 2.68 9.56 -16.00
CA GLN A 89 2.97 8.18 -15.62
C GLN A 89 1.90 7.22 -16.09
N MET A 90 0.63 7.60 -15.98
CA MET A 90 -0.51 6.80 -16.48
C MET A 90 -0.44 6.59 -18.00
N GLU A 91 -0.10 7.66 -18.73
CA GLU A 91 0.12 7.59 -20.19
C GLU A 91 1.29 6.67 -20.54
N ALA A 92 2.41 6.76 -19.79
CA ALA A 92 3.56 5.86 -19.97
C ALA A 92 3.23 4.38 -19.71
N TRP A 93 2.29 4.11 -18.81
CA TRP A 93 1.77 2.76 -18.55
C TRP A 93 0.64 2.32 -19.50
N GLY A 94 0.18 3.20 -20.40
CA GLY A 94 -0.92 2.92 -21.32
C GLY A 94 -2.30 2.86 -20.65
N LEU A 95 -2.45 3.45 -19.46
CA LEU A 95 -3.67 3.44 -18.64
C LEU A 95 -4.54 4.69 -18.90
N THR A 96 -4.72 5.05 -20.15
CA THR A 96 -5.40 6.29 -20.58
C THR A 96 -6.86 6.39 -20.10
N ASP A 97 -7.55 5.26 -20.02
CA ASP A 97 -8.96 5.22 -19.59
C ASP A 97 -9.12 5.53 -18.09
N ALA A 98 -8.08 5.27 -17.28
CA ALA A 98 -8.10 5.52 -15.84
C ALA A 98 -7.61 6.93 -15.45
N VAL A 99 -7.07 7.71 -16.38
CA VAL A 99 -6.45 9.02 -16.13
C VAL A 99 -7.38 9.96 -15.39
N PHE A 100 -8.61 10.15 -15.88
CA PHE A 100 -9.56 11.09 -15.29
C PHE A 100 -9.87 10.79 -13.81
N VAL A 101 -10.14 9.52 -13.51
CA VAL A 101 -10.46 9.10 -12.13
C VAL A 101 -9.22 9.23 -11.25
N THR A 102 -8.05 8.82 -11.75
CA THR A 102 -6.79 8.92 -11.00
C THR A 102 -6.42 10.37 -10.70
N GLU A 103 -6.62 11.28 -11.66
CA GLU A 103 -6.37 12.70 -11.47
C GLU A 103 -7.22 13.30 -10.35
N LEU A 104 -8.50 12.92 -10.25
CA LEU A 104 -9.37 13.32 -9.16
C LEU A 104 -8.90 12.73 -7.81
N VAL A 105 -8.59 11.44 -7.78
CA VAL A 105 -8.10 10.76 -6.57
C VAL A 105 -6.81 11.41 -6.07
N VAL A 106 -5.83 11.62 -6.96
CA VAL A 106 -4.56 12.31 -6.63
C VAL A 106 -4.82 13.69 -6.06
N SER A 107 -5.70 14.48 -6.72
CA SER A 107 -6.05 15.83 -6.25
C SER A 107 -6.60 15.83 -4.83
N GLU A 108 -7.52 14.93 -4.53
CA GLU A 108 -8.15 14.86 -3.20
C GLU A 108 -7.17 14.34 -2.13
N LEU A 109 -6.39 13.29 -2.42
CA LEU A 109 -5.45 12.72 -1.46
C LEU A 109 -4.28 13.68 -1.18
N VAL A 110 -3.72 14.31 -2.20
CA VAL A 110 -2.62 15.29 -2.03
C VAL A 110 -3.11 16.54 -1.31
N THR A 111 -4.28 17.08 -1.69
CA THR A 111 -4.89 18.23 -0.99
C THR A 111 -5.12 17.90 0.49
N ASN A 112 -5.58 16.69 0.78
CA ASN A 112 -5.81 16.25 2.15
C ASN A 112 -4.51 16.16 2.96
N ALA A 113 -3.44 15.63 2.37
CA ALA A 113 -2.12 15.55 3.01
C ALA A 113 -1.53 16.95 3.26
N ILE A 114 -1.65 17.88 2.31
CA ILE A 114 -1.17 19.26 2.48
C ILE A 114 -1.94 20.00 3.57
N ARG A 115 -3.27 19.80 3.66
CA ARG A 115 -4.12 20.51 4.62
C ARG A 115 -4.08 19.94 6.03
N TYR A 116 -3.94 18.63 6.18
CA TYR A 116 -4.16 17.92 7.46
C TYR A 116 -3.03 16.97 7.82
N GLY A 117 -2.04 16.81 6.94
CA GLY A 117 -0.85 16.00 7.17
C GLY A 117 0.33 16.85 7.62
N GLU A 118 1.49 16.20 7.73
CA GLU A 118 2.78 16.80 8.07
C GLU A 118 3.84 16.32 7.07
N PRO A 119 4.78 17.18 6.64
CA PRO A 119 5.86 16.77 5.76
C PRO A 119 6.81 15.78 6.47
N PRO A 120 7.51 14.88 5.70
CA PRO A 120 7.48 14.81 4.25
C PRO A 120 6.19 14.19 3.72
N ILE A 121 5.69 14.73 2.59
CA ILE A 121 4.54 14.20 1.87
C ILE A 121 5.05 13.47 0.62
N GLN A 122 4.53 12.28 0.35
CA GLN A 122 4.94 11.49 -0.80
C GLN A 122 3.71 10.92 -1.52
N LEU A 123 3.64 11.13 -2.82
CA LEU A 123 2.69 10.47 -3.73
C LEU A 123 3.36 9.25 -4.33
N ARG A 124 2.63 8.12 -4.37
CA ARG A 124 3.05 6.90 -5.06
C ARG A 124 1.92 6.30 -5.87
N LEU A 125 2.22 5.91 -7.10
CA LEU A 125 1.35 5.11 -7.96
C LEU A 125 1.96 3.72 -8.14
N ILE A 126 1.12 2.70 -8.10
CA ILE A 126 1.51 1.30 -8.25
C ILE A 126 0.57 0.67 -9.29
N ASN A 127 1.16 0.18 -10.38
CA ASN A 127 0.48 -0.51 -11.46
C ASN A 127 0.76 -2.02 -11.36
N ASP A 128 -0.20 -2.76 -10.81
CA ASP A 128 -0.15 -4.23 -10.76
C ASP A 128 -1.42 -4.81 -11.40
N SER A 129 -2.13 -5.67 -10.73
CA SER A 129 -3.47 -6.18 -11.14
C SER A 129 -4.56 -5.10 -11.09
N SER A 130 -4.32 -4.07 -10.32
CA SER A 130 -5.10 -2.85 -10.15
C SER A 130 -4.17 -1.64 -10.10
N LEU A 131 -4.71 -0.45 -10.21
CA LEU A 131 -3.97 0.78 -9.97
C LEU A 131 -4.19 1.24 -8.53
N ILE A 132 -3.10 1.40 -7.78
CA ILE A 132 -3.14 1.90 -6.41
C ILE A 132 -2.49 3.28 -6.37
N CYS A 133 -3.22 4.25 -5.84
CA CYS A 133 -2.73 5.59 -5.52
C CYS A 133 -2.55 5.70 -4.01
N GLU A 134 -1.35 6.03 -3.56
CA GLU A 134 -1.01 6.20 -2.14
C GLU A 134 -0.45 7.60 -1.90
N VAL A 135 -0.91 8.25 -0.84
CA VAL A 135 -0.28 9.47 -0.33
C VAL A 135 0.08 9.26 1.13
N SER A 136 1.36 9.43 1.42
CA SER A 136 1.93 9.30 2.77
C SER A 136 2.29 10.66 3.33
N ASP A 137 2.09 10.86 4.62
CA ASP A 137 2.55 12.04 5.36
C ASP A 137 3.03 11.63 6.78
N ALA A 138 3.77 12.50 7.45
CA ALA A 138 4.39 12.22 8.76
C ALA A 138 3.41 12.36 9.95
N SER A 139 2.17 12.73 9.73
CA SER A 139 1.18 12.91 10.80
C SER A 139 0.63 11.56 11.27
N ASN A 140 0.46 11.42 12.57
CA ASN A 140 -0.18 10.27 13.20
C ASN A 140 -1.71 10.44 13.37
N THR A 141 -2.27 11.55 12.90
CA THR A 141 -3.69 11.83 13.04
C THR A 141 -4.49 11.02 12.00
N ALA A 142 -5.36 10.14 12.47
CA ALA A 142 -6.26 9.40 11.57
C ALA A 142 -7.17 10.39 10.81
N PRO A 143 -7.36 10.21 9.50
CA PRO A 143 -8.33 11.02 8.78
C PRO A 143 -9.72 10.71 9.30
N HIS A 144 -10.38 11.72 9.83
CA HIS A 144 -11.77 11.60 10.24
C HIS A 144 -12.66 11.71 9.00
N LEU A 145 -13.38 10.65 8.67
CA LEU A 145 -14.58 10.74 7.84
C LEU A 145 -15.61 11.54 8.63
N ARG A 146 -15.51 12.86 8.63
CA ARG A 146 -16.61 13.70 9.10
C ARG A 146 -17.75 13.51 8.10
N ARG A 147 -18.92 13.10 8.58
CA ARG A 147 -20.16 13.33 7.82
C ARG A 147 -20.22 14.83 7.57
N ALA A 148 -19.86 15.26 6.37
CA ALA A 148 -19.92 16.66 5.98
C ALA A 148 -21.38 17.12 6.19
N ARG A 149 -21.58 18.07 7.07
CA ARG A 149 -22.80 18.87 7.04
C ARG A 149 -22.81 19.59 5.70
N THR A 150 -23.96 19.76 5.11
CA THR A 150 -24.25 20.22 3.74
C THR A 150 -23.49 21.49 3.29
N TYR A 151 -22.80 22.18 4.17
CA TYR A 151 -22.08 23.45 3.95
C TYR A 151 -20.57 23.39 4.18
N ASP A 152 -19.99 22.24 4.58
CA ASP A 152 -18.54 22.13 4.76
C ASP A 152 -17.87 21.68 3.46
N GLU A 153 -17.17 22.59 2.78
CA GLU A 153 -16.33 22.28 1.60
C GLU A 153 -15.19 21.30 1.92
N GLY A 154 -14.83 21.13 3.18
CA GLY A 154 -13.67 20.37 3.65
C GLY A 154 -13.86 18.87 3.89
N GLY A 155 -15.04 18.28 3.70
CA GLY A 155 -15.31 16.88 4.06
C GLY A 155 -15.70 15.94 2.91
N ARG A 156 -15.80 16.46 1.69
CA ARG A 156 -16.31 15.71 0.53
C ARG A 156 -15.24 14.94 -0.24
N GLY A 157 -13.96 15.29 -0.08
CA GLY A 157 -12.87 14.71 -0.85
C GLY A 157 -12.70 13.21 -0.65
N LEU A 158 -12.62 12.74 0.61
CA LEU A 158 -12.53 11.31 0.91
C LEU A 158 -13.80 10.54 0.55
N LEU A 159 -14.97 11.18 0.56
CA LEU A 159 -16.20 10.57 0.06
C LEU A 159 -16.15 10.38 -1.46
N LEU A 160 -15.58 11.34 -2.17
CA LEU A 160 -15.34 11.22 -3.62
C LEU A 160 -14.35 10.09 -3.90
N VAL A 161 -13.23 10.03 -3.18
CA VAL A 161 -12.26 8.93 -3.28
C VAL A 161 -12.95 7.57 -3.04
N ALA A 162 -13.77 7.46 -1.98
CA ALA A 162 -14.50 6.24 -1.67
C ALA A 162 -15.48 5.80 -2.77
N ARG A 163 -16.06 6.74 -3.51
CA ARG A 163 -16.97 6.44 -4.65
C ARG A 163 -16.26 6.10 -5.94
N LEU A 164 -15.08 6.64 -6.15
CA LEU A 164 -14.27 6.45 -7.35
C LEU A 164 -13.34 5.24 -7.27
N SER A 165 -13.16 4.67 -6.09
CA SER A 165 -12.25 3.56 -5.84
C SER A 165 -13.03 2.28 -5.55
N GLU A 166 -12.49 1.16 -5.98
CA GLU A 166 -13.02 -0.17 -5.60
C GLU A 166 -12.80 -0.43 -4.12
N ARG A 167 -11.61 -0.05 -3.63
CA ARG A 167 -11.24 -0.10 -2.22
C ARG A 167 -10.40 1.12 -1.88
N TRP A 168 -10.49 1.56 -0.66
CA TRP A 168 -9.64 2.61 -0.12
C TRP A 168 -9.46 2.42 1.39
N GLY A 169 -8.47 3.05 1.95
CA GLY A 169 -8.23 2.96 3.38
C GLY A 169 -7.07 3.79 3.85
N THR A 170 -6.77 3.64 5.13
CA THR A 170 -5.61 4.24 5.77
C THR A 170 -4.81 3.18 6.50
N ARG A 171 -3.49 3.33 6.51
CA ARG A 171 -2.61 2.54 7.36
C ARG A 171 -1.66 3.46 8.12
N GLN A 172 -1.45 3.13 9.38
CA GLN A 172 -0.42 3.77 10.19
C GLN A 172 0.93 3.10 9.91
N THR A 173 1.98 3.90 9.89
CA THR A 173 3.35 3.45 9.76
C THR A 173 4.18 4.00 10.92
N THR A 174 5.40 3.53 11.10
CA THR A 174 6.33 4.08 12.09
C THR A 174 6.74 5.54 11.80
N ARG A 175 6.47 6.02 10.58
CA ARG A 175 6.84 7.37 10.11
C ARG A 175 5.66 8.29 9.88
N GLY A 176 4.43 7.87 10.21
CA GLY A 176 3.22 8.63 9.96
C GLY A 176 2.08 7.76 9.44
N LYS A 177 1.32 8.27 8.48
CA LYS A 177 0.20 7.54 7.88
C LYS A 177 0.29 7.51 6.36
N THR A 178 -0.40 6.55 5.76
CA THR A 178 -0.64 6.47 4.31
C THR A 178 -2.13 6.34 4.07
N ILE A 179 -2.70 7.18 3.21
CA ILE A 179 -4.04 7.02 2.66
C ILE A 179 -3.88 6.44 1.26
N TRP A 180 -4.64 5.40 0.97
CA TRP A 180 -4.56 4.71 -0.31
C TRP A 180 -5.93 4.50 -0.94
N ALA A 181 -5.97 4.43 -2.26
CA ALA A 181 -7.14 4.16 -3.07
C ALA A 181 -6.77 3.20 -4.20
N GLU A 182 -7.57 2.17 -4.39
CA GLU A 182 -7.38 1.14 -5.40
C GLU A 182 -8.47 1.23 -6.45
N GLN A 183 -8.07 1.25 -7.72
CA GLN A 183 -8.94 1.29 -8.88
C GLN A 183 -8.79 0.00 -9.69
N ASN A 184 -9.92 -0.63 -10.02
CA ASN A 184 -9.92 -1.78 -10.91
C ASN A 184 -9.74 -1.33 -12.37
N LEU A 185 -8.67 -1.79 -13.00
CA LEU A 185 -8.37 -1.45 -14.40
C LEU A 185 -9.24 -2.17 -15.43
N ARG A 186 -9.97 -3.23 -14.99
CA ARG A 186 -10.83 -4.05 -15.87
C ARG A 186 -12.30 -3.64 -15.88
N SER A 187 -12.73 -2.80 -14.93
CA SER A 187 -14.13 -2.46 -14.66
C SER A 187 -14.43 -0.98 -14.88
N GLN A 188 -13.69 -0.28 -15.72
CA GLN A 188 -13.99 1.13 -15.97
C GLN A 188 -15.27 1.24 -16.82
N PRO A 189 -16.25 2.09 -16.42
CA PRO A 189 -17.41 2.37 -17.23
C PRO A 189 -16.96 2.94 -18.58
N ALA A 190 -17.58 2.47 -19.66
CA ALA A 190 -17.29 2.97 -21.01
C ALA A 190 -17.32 4.52 -21.04
N PRO A 191 -16.43 5.17 -21.80
CA PRO A 191 -16.44 6.62 -21.93
C PRO A 191 -17.81 7.09 -22.44
N GLY A 192 -18.53 7.83 -21.60
CA GLY A 192 -19.91 8.28 -21.87
C GLY A 192 -20.96 7.87 -20.84
N ALA A 193 -20.64 7.05 -19.85
CA ALA A 193 -21.52 6.81 -18.72
C ALA A 193 -21.63 8.09 -17.87
N THR A 194 -22.75 8.77 -17.95
CA THR A 194 -23.08 9.91 -17.08
C THR A 194 -23.11 9.43 -15.65
N LEU A 195 -22.13 9.88 -14.85
CA LEU A 195 -22.16 9.70 -13.40
C LEU A 195 -23.36 10.50 -12.86
N ALA A 196 -24.51 9.85 -12.74
CA ALA A 196 -25.65 10.42 -12.04
C ALA A 196 -25.27 10.52 -10.56
N LEU A 197 -24.93 11.72 -10.12
CA LEU A 197 -24.74 12.05 -8.70
C LEU A 197 -26.13 12.12 -8.06
N GLU A 198 -26.71 10.97 -7.72
CA GLU A 198 -27.87 10.93 -6.85
C GLU A 198 -27.41 11.22 -5.41
N PHE A 199 -27.74 12.39 -4.92
CA PHE A 199 -27.60 12.73 -3.51
C PHE A 199 -28.87 12.22 -2.81
N PRO A 200 -28.79 11.28 -1.88
CA PRO A 200 -29.93 10.95 -1.03
C PRO A 200 -30.27 12.17 -0.16
N ALA A 201 -31.57 12.47 -0.12
CA ALA A 201 -32.18 13.57 0.63
C ALA A 201 -31.92 13.46 2.14
#